data_b7e4981ca3381eef9084986791db09d7
#
_entry.id   b7e4981ca3381eef9084986791db09d7
#
_cell.length_a   1.000
_cell.length_b   1.000
_cell.length_c   1.000
_cell.angle_alpha   90.00
_cell.angle_beta   90.00
_cell.angle_gamma   90.00
#
_symmetry.space_group_name_H-M   'P 1'
#
loop_
_entity.id
_entity.type
_entity.pdbx_description
1 polymer ?
#
loop_
_entity_poly.entity_id
_entity_poly.type
_entity_poly.pdbx_seq_one_letter_code
_entity_poly.pdbx_strand_id
1 'polypeptide(L)'
;MSLRDIPLTDATGRTVTLADYAATVVLIVNVASKCGLTVQYEALERLQKTYGDRGFTVLGFPCNQFKGQEPGSMEAILEFCSTTYGVTFPLFDKVEVNGADRHPLYALLTETADADGMAGDVGWNFEKFLVTPSGEVHRFRPATVPDAPEIIDAIEGALSVAA
;
A
#
# COMPACT_ATOMS: atom_id res chain seq x y z
N MET A 1 4.35 15.38 -12.77
CA MET A 1 4.81 15.19 -11.40
C MET A 1 5.22 13.72 -11.22
N SER A 2 6.36 13.48 -10.63
CA SER A 2 6.83 12.12 -10.35
C SER A 2 6.09 11.54 -9.14
N LEU A 3 5.89 10.22 -9.12
CA LEU A 3 5.35 9.52 -7.95
C LEU A 3 6.05 9.91 -6.65
N ARG A 4 7.38 10.12 -6.72
CA ARG A 4 8.19 10.37 -5.53
C ARG A 4 8.00 11.77 -4.94
N ASP A 5 7.43 12.69 -5.71
CA ASP A 5 7.30 14.10 -5.30
C ASP A 5 5.92 14.42 -4.73
N ILE A 6 4.98 13.48 -4.78
CA ILE A 6 3.61 13.71 -4.33
C ILE A 6 3.55 13.80 -2.81
N PRO A 7 3.01 14.91 -2.24
CA PRO A 7 2.84 15.01 -0.79
C PRO A 7 1.84 13.97 -0.27
N LEU A 8 2.22 13.30 0.79
CA LEU A 8 1.40 12.31 1.50
C LEU A 8 1.26 12.76 2.94
N THR A 9 0.09 12.58 3.53
CA THR A 9 -0.13 12.88 4.95
C THR A 9 -0.16 11.58 5.73
N ASP A 10 0.79 11.39 6.65
CA ASP A 10 0.80 10.19 7.47
C ASP A 10 -0.26 10.27 8.58
N ALA A 11 -0.45 9.16 9.30
CA ALA A 11 -1.49 9.07 10.33
C ALA A 11 -1.27 10.03 11.51
N THR A 12 -0.07 10.61 11.65
CA THR A 12 0.25 11.60 12.68
C THR A 12 0.02 13.03 12.20
N GLY A 13 -0.38 13.22 10.94
CA GLY A 13 -0.60 14.53 10.34
C GLY A 13 0.64 15.13 9.70
N ARG A 14 1.75 14.40 9.65
CA ARG A 14 3.00 14.88 9.07
C ARG A 14 3.00 14.67 7.56
N THR A 15 3.54 15.64 6.81
CA THR A 15 3.70 15.53 5.36
C THR A 15 5.01 14.84 5.01
N VAL A 16 4.91 13.78 4.20
CA VAL A 16 6.06 13.03 3.67
C VAL A 16 5.84 12.79 2.17
N THR A 17 6.85 12.25 1.50
CA THR A 17 6.75 11.82 0.10
C THR A 17 7.40 10.45 -0.05
N LEU A 18 7.19 9.79 -1.20
CA LEU A 18 7.90 8.54 -1.48
C LEU A 18 9.41 8.76 -1.56
N ALA A 19 9.87 9.99 -1.82
CA ALA A 19 11.29 10.30 -1.81
C ALA A 19 11.93 10.08 -0.43
N ASP A 20 11.14 10.17 0.64
CA ASP A 20 11.63 9.84 1.99
C ASP A 20 11.96 8.35 2.12
N TYR A 21 11.45 7.52 1.20
CA TYR A 21 11.69 6.08 1.12
C TYR A 21 12.50 5.74 -0.15
N ALA A 22 13.28 6.67 -0.69
CA ALA A 22 13.91 6.56 -2.02
C ALA A 22 14.80 5.32 -2.18
N ALA A 23 15.48 4.90 -1.12
CA ALA A 23 16.34 3.72 -1.13
C ALA A 23 15.58 2.46 -0.73
N THR A 24 14.26 2.51 -0.63
CA THR A 24 13.42 1.45 -0.10
C THR A 24 12.44 0.97 -1.17
N VAL A 25 12.26 -0.33 -1.26
CA VAL A 25 11.17 -0.94 -2.03
C VAL A 25 9.89 -0.77 -1.21
N VAL A 26 8.83 -0.18 -1.80
CA VAL A 26 7.59 0.08 -1.07
C VAL A 26 6.42 -0.69 -1.66
N LEU A 27 5.62 -1.29 -0.79
CA LEU A 27 4.36 -1.94 -1.16
C LEU A 27 3.22 -1.06 -0.67
N ILE A 28 2.54 -0.42 -1.61
CA ILE A 28 1.44 0.50 -1.32
C ILE A 28 0.13 -0.28 -1.37
N VAL A 29 -0.65 -0.22 -0.30
CA VAL A 29 -1.90 -1.00 -0.16
C VAL A 29 -3.00 -0.10 0.37
N ASN A 30 -4.17 -0.10 -0.28
CA ASN A 30 -5.36 0.52 0.27
C ASN A 30 -6.03 -0.46 1.22
N VAL A 31 -6.22 -0.05 2.47
CA VAL A 31 -6.62 -0.96 3.54
C VAL A 31 -7.98 -0.61 4.13
N ALA A 32 -8.61 -1.59 4.77
CA ALA A 32 -9.91 -1.41 5.43
C ALA A 32 -10.01 -2.36 6.63
N SER A 33 -10.76 -1.92 7.66
CA SER A 33 -10.91 -2.64 8.92
C SER A 33 -12.07 -3.63 8.94
N LYS A 34 -13.02 -3.52 8.00
CA LYS A 34 -14.29 -4.29 8.01
C LYS A 34 -14.55 -5.05 6.71
N CYS A 35 -13.50 -5.48 6.05
CA CYS A 35 -13.55 -6.21 4.79
C CYS A 35 -13.31 -7.70 5.05
N GLY A 36 -13.85 -8.58 4.19
CA GLY A 36 -13.50 -10.00 4.21
C GLY A 36 -12.02 -10.26 3.97
N LEU A 37 -11.32 -9.33 3.30
CA LEU A 37 -9.88 -9.41 3.05
C LEU A 37 -9.02 -8.77 4.15
N THR A 38 -9.63 -8.23 5.21
CA THR A 38 -8.90 -7.55 6.29
C THR A 38 -7.86 -8.46 6.96
N VAL A 39 -8.09 -9.78 6.93
CA VAL A 39 -7.13 -10.77 7.42
C VAL A 39 -5.77 -10.66 6.70
N GLN A 40 -5.71 -10.07 5.52
CA GLN A 40 -4.45 -9.83 4.79
C GLN A 40 -3.47 -8.94 5.56
N TYR A 41 -3.93 -8.20 6.58
CA TYR A 41 -3.02 -7.48 7.47
C TYR A 41 -1.95 -8.41 8.09
N GLU A 42 -2.31 -9.65 8.37
CA GLU A 42 -1.35 -10.61 8.93
C GLU A 42 -0.17 -10.84 8.00
N ALA A 43 -0.46 -11.09 6.73
CA ALA A 43 0.59 -11.33 5.73
C ALA A 43 1.38 -10.04 5.43
N LEU A 44 0.72 -8.88 5.41
CA LEU A 44 1.41 -7.60 5.24
C LEU A 44 2.40 -7.35 6.37
N GLU A 45 2.01 -7.63 7.60
CA GLU A 45 2.91 -7.46 8.74
C GLU A 45 4.05 -8.48 8.72
N ARG A 46 3.82 -9.70 8.26
CA ARG A 46 4.89 -10.68 8.05
C ARG A 46 5.92 -10.18 7.04
N LEU A 47 5.47 -9.58 5.94
CA LEU A 47 6.37 -8.98 4.94
C LEU A 47 7.19 -7.86 5.58
N GLN A 48 6.56 -7.00 6.38
CA GLN A 48 7.24 -5.91 7.06
C GLN A 48 8.35 -6.43 7.98
N LYS A 49 8.05 -7.48 8.74
CA LYS A 49 9.03 -8.09 9.66
C LYS A 49 10.15 -8.81 8.92
N THR A 50 9.81 -9.49 7.83
CA THR A 50 10.79 -10.28 7.07
C THR A 50 11.75 -9.38 6.28
N TYR A 51 11.24 -8.32 5.66
CA TYR A 51 12.01 -7.50 4.71
C TYR A 51 12.32 -6.09 5.20
N GLY A 52 11.74 -5.65 6.32
CA GLY A 52 11.90 -4.29 6.81
C GLY A 52 13.36 -3.87 7.00
N ASP A 53 14.20 -4.77 7.50
CA ASP A 53 15.63 -4.51 7.70
C ASP A 53 16.45 -4.61 6.41
N ARG A 54 15.82 -5.01 5.31
CA ARG A 54 16.47 -5.18 4.02
C ARG A 54 16.13 -4.07 3.00
N GLY A 55 15.51 -2.98 3.46
CA GLY A 55 15.17 -1.86 2.59
C GLY A 55 13.77 -1.94 1.98
N PHE A 56 12.84 -2.61 2.65
CA PHE A 56 11.44 -2.74 2.24
C PHE A 56 10.51 -2.13 3.30
N THR A 57 9.39 -1.55 2.86
CA THR A 57 8.31 -1.19 3.77
C THR A 57 6.96 -1.32 3.10
N VAL A 58 5.95 -1.71 3.89
CA VAL A 58 4.54 -1.59 3.50
C VAL A 58 4.08 -0.19 3.85
N LEU A 59 3.28 0.44 2.99
CA LEU A 59 2.61 1.71 3.27
C LEU A 59 1.10 1.48 3.14
N GLY A 60 0.37 1.63 4.25
CA GLY A 60 -1.07 1.39 4.31
C GLY A 60 -1.87 2.67 4.20
N PHE A 61 -2.78 2.75 3.23
CA PHE A 61 -3.66 3.90 3.00
C PHE A 61 -5.11 3.48 3.24
N PRO A 62 -5.70 3.84 4.40
CA PRO A 62 -7.12 3.53 4.65
C PRO A 62 -8.03 4.19 3.61
N CYS A 63 -9.03 3.45 3.14
CA CYS A 63 -9.97 3.94 2.13
C CYS A 63 -11.37 3.41 2.44
N ASN A 64 -12.38 4.32 2.41
CA ASN A 64 -13.77 3.97 2.73
C ASN A 64 -14.66 3.83 1.50
N GLN A 65 -14.10 3.79 0.29
CA GLN A 65 -14.88 3.79 -0.95
C GLN A 65 -15.53 2.46 -1.29
N PHE A 66 -15.06 1.35 -0.71
CA PHE A 66 -15.55 0.03 -1.06
C PHE A 66 -16.58 -0.45 -0.01
N LYS A 67 -17.84 -0.13 -0.24
CA LYS A 67 -19.00 -0.42 0.63
C LYS A 67 -18.87 0.13 2.04
N GLY A 68 -18.13 1.25 2.21
CA GLY A 68 -17.97 1.86 3.51
C GLY A 68 -17.30 0.97 4.55
N GLN A 69 -16.33 0.14 4.14
CA GLN A 69 -15.68 -0.84 5.02
C GLN A 69 -14.53 -0.25 5.84
N GLU A 70 -14.30 1.06 5.75
CA GLU A 70 -13.36 1.80 6.60
C GLU A 70 -14.01 3.07 7.15
N PRO A 71 -15.12 2.97 7.92
CA PRO A 71 -15.88 4.15 8.33
C PRO A 71 -15.31 4.89 9.54
N GLY A 72 -14.35 4.27 10.26
CA GLY A 72 -13.84 4.83 11.51
C GLY A 72 -12.93 6.04 11.34
N SER A 73 -12.67 6.74 12.45
CA SER A 73 -11.66 7.79 12.51
C SER A 73 -10.26 7.19 12.37
N MET A 74 -9.26 8.03 12.08
CA MET A 74 -7.87 7.56 12.07
C MET A 74 -7.43 7.00 13.41
N GLU A 75 -7.90 7.59 14.52
CA GLU A 75 -7.63 7.07 15.86
C GLU A 75 -8.15 5.64 16.02
N ALA A 76 -9.39 5.39 15.59
CA ALA A 76 -9.99 4.05 15.65
C ALA A 76 -9.27 3.06 14.73
N ILE A 77 -8.87 3.49 13.54
CA ILE A 77 -8.14 2.67 12.59
C ILE A 77 -6.78 2.26 13.15
N LEU A 78 -6.03 3.22 13.71
CA LEU A 78 -4.73 2.96 14.32
C LEU A 78 -4.85 1.98 15.48
N GLU A 79 -5.86 2.15 16.33
CA GLU A 79 -6.10 1.26 17.45
C GLU A 79 -6.44 -0.15 16.96
N PHE A 80 -7.31 -0.28 15.97
CA PHE A 80 -7.65 -1.58 15.39
C PHE A 80 -6.42 -2.29 14.82
N CYS A 81 -5.62 -1.60 14.03
CA CYS A 81 -4.42 -2.19 13.42
C CYS A 81 -3.41 -2.63 14.47
N SER A 82 -3.21 -1.82 15.50
CA SER A 82 -2.28 -2.14 16.59
C SER A 82 -2.76 -3.30 17.44
N THR A 83 -4.02 -3.25 17.91
CA THR A 83 -4.53 -4.24 18.88
C THR A 83 -4.89 -5.56 18.24
N THR A 84 -5.44 -5.54 17.02
CA THR A 84 -5.92 -6.77 16.36
C THR A 84 -4.82 -7.48 15.57
N TYR A 85 -3.97 -6.72 14.88
CA TYR A 85 -2.97 -7.30 13.96
C TYR A 85 -1.52 -6.96 14.31
N GLY A 86 -1.29 -6.11 15.31
CA GLY A 86 0.07 -5.73 15.69
C GLY A 86 0.85 -5.04 14.57
N VAL A 87 0.16 -4.24 13.75
CA VAL A 87 0.74 -3.57 12.58
C VAL A 87 1.86 -2.62 13.00
N THR A 88 3.05 -2.78 12.39
CA THR A 88 4.21 -1.91 12.63
C THR A 88 4.59 -1.09 11.41
N PHE A 89 4.03 -1.37 10.23
CA PHE A 89 4.32 -0.57 9.04
C PHE A 89 3.58 0.78 9.08
N PRO A 90 4.07 1.80 8.35
CA PRO A 90 3.44 3.12 8.36
C PRO A 90 2.01 3.10 7.83
N LEU A 91 1.12 3.82 8.53
CA LEU A 91 -0.25 4.07 8.09
C LEU A 91 -0.39 5.55 7.77
N PHE A 92 -1.25 5.86 6.81
CA PHE A 92 -1.49 7.21 6.31
C PHE A 92 -2.92 7.64 6.59
N ASP A 93 -3.20 8.93 6.40
CA ASP A 93 -4.56 9.43 6.47
C ASP A 93 -5.43 8.73 5.43
N LYS A 94 -6.73 8.63 5.74
CA LYS A 94 -7.72 8.07 4.83
C LYS A 94 -7.73 8.83 3.52
N VAL A 95 -7.72 8.11 2.39
CA VAL A 95 -7.71 8.69 1.05
C VAL A 95 -8.82 8.10 0.19
N GLU A 96 -9.13 8.78 -0.91
CA GLU A 96 -9.90 8.21 -2.00
C GLU A 96 -8.94 7.72 -3.08
N VAL A 97 -9.19 6.52 -3.59
CA VAL A 97 -8.31 5.87 -4.58
C VAL A 97 -8.91 5.88 -5.98
N ASN A 98 -10.22 6.13 -6.10
CA ASN A 98 -10.96 6.19 -7.36
C ASN A 98 -11.83 7.44 -7.40
N GLY A 99 -12.21 7.87 -8.61
CA GLY A 99 -13.18 8.94 -8.82
C GLY A 99 -12.57 10.34 -8.84
N ALA A 100 -13.45 11.36 -8.74
CA ALA A 100 -13.06 12.76 -8.90
C ALA A 100 -12.08 13.25 -7.82
N ASP A 101 -12.21 12.72 -6.62
CA ASP A 101 -11.37 13.11 -5.47
C ASP A 101 -10.20 12.14 -5.23
N ARG A 102 -9.89 11.34 -6.24
CA ARG A 102 -8.76 10.40 -6.20
C ARG A 102 -7.48 11.12 -5.79
N HIS A 103 -6.79 10.58 -4.80
CA HIS A 103 -5.51 11.14 -4.36
C HIS A 103 -4.51 11.11 -5.54
N PRO A 104 -3.68 12.16 -5.71
CA PRO A 104 -2.70 12.22 -6.82
C PRO A 104 -1.80 10.99 -6.91
N LEU A 105 -1.43 10.38 -5.78
CA LEU A 105 -0.66 9.13 -5.78
C LEU A 105 -1.39 8.04 -6.57
N TYR A 106 -2.67 7.85 -6.29
CA TYR A 106 -3.48 6.83 -6.96
C TYR A 106 -3.81 7.20 -8.40
N ALA A 107 -3.84 8.49 -8.73
CA ALA A 107 -4.00 8.91 -10.12
C ALA A 107 -2.86 8.36 -10.99
N LEU A 108 -1.64 8.35 -10.47
CA LEU A 108 -0.49 7.77 -11.17
C LEU A 108 -0.44 6.24 -11.06
N LEU A 109 -0.68 5.69 -9.87
CA LEU A 109 -0.62 4.24 -9.68
C LEU A 109 -1.63 3.50 -10.56
N THR A 110 -2.84 4.02 -10.70
CA THR A 110 -3.89 3.36 -11.48
C THR A 110 -3.65 3.38 -12.99
N GLU A 111 -2.66 4.13 -13.46
CA GLU A 111 -2.20 4.05 -14.85
C GLU A 111 -1.39 2.76 -15.11
N THR A 112 -0.90 2.10 -14.06
CA THR A 112 -0.14 0.87 -14.18
C THR A 112 -1.06 -0.31 -14.42
N ALA A 113 -0.72 -1.13 -15.44
CA ALA A 113 -1.44 -2.37 -15.71
C ALA A 113 -0.97 -3.48 -14.76
N ASP A 114 -1.86 -4.45 -14.50
CA ASP A 114 -1.50 -5.69 -13.80
C ASP A 114 -0.83 -6.68 -14.77
N ALA A 115 -0.56 -7.90 -14.31
CA ALA A 115 0.08 -8.93 -15.12
C ALA A 115 -0.76 -9.34 -16.35
N ASP A 116 -2.07 -9.11 -16.31
CA ASP A 116 -2.98 -9.40 -17.42
C ASP A 116 -3.15 -8.22 -18.37
N GLY A 117 -2.42 -7.12 -18.16
CA GLY A 117 -2.48 -5.93 -18.99
C GLY A 117 -3.63 -4.99 -18.68
N MET A 118 -4.26 -5.12 -17.50
CA MET A 118 -5.43 -4.32 -17.11
C MET A 118 -5.01 -3.18 -16.20
N ALA A 119 -5.22 -1.94 -16.67
CA ALA A 119 -5.06 -0.72 -15.89
C ALA A 119 -6.44 -0.21 -15.44
N GLY A 120 -6.48 0.97 -14.83
CA GLY A 120 -7.73 1.63 -14.44
C GLY A 120 -7.98 1.56 -12.93
N ASP A 121 -9.23 1.76 -12.54
CA ASP A 121 -9.63 1.90 -11.15
C ASP A 121 -9.16 0.75 -10.25
N VAL A 122 -8.88 1.09 -8.98
CA VAL A 122 -8.65 0.10 -7.93
C VAL A 122 -9.94 -0.73 -7.78
N GLY A 123 -9.79 -2.05 -7.80
CA GLY A 123 -10.94 -2.95 -7.87
C GLY A 123 -11.64 -3.20 -6.54
N TRP A 124 -10.89 -3.15 -5.43
CA TRP A 124 -11.42 -3.40 -4.09
C TRP A 124 -10.36 -3.03 -3.03
N ASN A 125 -10.71 -3.20 -1.75
CA ASN A 125 -9.74 -3.08 -0.65
C ASN A 125 -8.59 -4.08 -0.84
N PHE A 126 -7.41 -3.72 -0.36
CA PHE A 126 -6.20 -4.56 -0.41
C PHE A 126 -5.66 -4.83 -1.82
N GLU A 127 -5.83 -3.89 -2.72
CA GLU A 127 -5.06 -3.89 -3.97
C GLU A 127 -3.65 -3.39 -3.68
N LYS A 128 -2.65 -3.97 -4.32
CA LYS A 128 -1.24 -3.71 -4.00
C LYS A 128 -0.50 -3.16 -5.20
N PHE A 129 0.38 -2.18 -4.92
CA PHE A 129 1.29 -1.61 -5.90
C PHE A 129 2.70 -1.65 -5.31
N LEU A 130 3.61 -2.38 -5.94
CA LEU A 130 5.01 -2.43 -5.52
C LEU A 130 5.79 -1.39 -6.33
N VAL A 131 6.43 -0.44 -5.64
CA VAL A 131 7.24 0.59 -6.26
C VAL A 131 8.70 0.32 -5.93
N THR A 132 9.52 0.19 -6.98
CA THR A 132 10.96 -0.06 -6.83
C THR A 132 11.72 1.27 -6.69
N PRO A 133 12.96 1.26 -6.17
CA PRO A 133 13.77 2.47 -6.10
C PRO A 133 13.99 3.14 -7.46
N SER A 134 13.96 2.37 -8.56
CA SER A 134 14.10 2.92 -9.91
C SER A 134 12.80 3.58 -10.44
N GLY A 135 11.68 3.45 -9.71
CA GLY A 135 10.39 4.00 -10.11
C GLY A 135 9.50 3.05 -10.89
N GLU A 136 9.91 1.81 -11.06
CA GLU A 136 9.08 0.77 -11.66
C GLU A 136 7.92 0.41 -10.73
N VAL A 137 6.72 0.17 -11.29
CA VAL A 137 5.54 -0.17 -10.51
C VAL A 137 4.97 -1.51 -10.99
N HIS A 138 4.73 -2.41 -10.03
CA HIS A 138 4.08 -3.70 -10.27
C HIS A 138 2.75 -3.72 -9.53
N ARG A 139 1.67 -4.12 -10.19
CA ARG A 139 0.31 -4.10 -9.65
C ARG A 139 -0.21 -5.49 -9.39
N PHE A 140 -0.77 -5.72 -8.19
CA PHE A 140 -1.37 -6.99 -7.79
C PHE A 140 -2.79 -6.74 -7.29
N ARG A 141 -3.75 -7.53 -7.77
CA ARG A 141 -5.15 -7.33 -7.45
C ARG A 141 -5.49 -7.75 -6.01
N PRO A 142 -6.66 -7.31 -5.48
CA PRO A 142 -7.01 -7.54 -4.07
C PRO A 142 -6.95 -8.99 -3.61
N ALA A 143 -7.41 -9.92 -4.43
CA ALA A 143 -7.46 -11.33 -4.04
C ALA A 143 -6.07 -11.99 -3.96
N THR A 144 -5.04 -11.39 -4.57
CA THR A 144 -3.67 -11.89 -4.47
C THR A 144 -3.16 -11.59 -3.07
N VAL A 145 -2.95 -12.63 -2.26
CA VAL A 145 -2.49 -12.45 -0.88
C VAL A 145 -1.08 -11.87 -0.84
N PRO A 146 -0.73 -11.07 0.19
CA PRO A 146 0.56 -10.37 0.21
C PRO A 146 1.78 -11.29 0.14
N ASP A 147 1.68 -12.50 0.67
CA ASP A 147 2.77 -13.49 0.64
C ASP A 147 2.63 -14.49 -0.51
N ALA A 148 1.86 -14.15 -1.54
CA ALA A 148 1.81 -14.96 -2.76
C ALA A 148 3.17 -15.00 -3.45
N PRO A 149 3.52 -16.12 -4.14
CA PRO A 149 4.82 -16.24 -4.81
C PRO A 149 5.15 -15.08 -5.74
N GLU A 150 4.20 -14.59 -6.51
CA GLU A 150 4.42 -13.47 -7.44
C GLU A 150 4.81 -12.17 -6.72
N ILE A 151 4.26 -11.91 -5.53
CA ILE A 151 4.62 -10.72 -4.75
C ILE A 151 5.98 -10.92 -4.10
N ILE A 152 6.22 -12.09 -3.51
CA ILE A 152 7.53 -12.42 -2.90
C ILE A 152 8.65 -12.30 -3.95
N ASP A 153 8.44 -12.86 -5.14
CA ASP A 153 9.43 -12.81 -6.21
C ASP A 153 9.70 -11.37 -6.66
N ALA A 154 8.65 -10.54 -6.75
CA ALA A 154 8.80 -9.13 -7.11
C ALA A 154 9.58 -8.36 -6.04
N ILE A 155 9.32 -8.61 -4.76
CA ILE A 155 10.05 -7.99 -3.64
C ILE A 155 11.52 -8.41 -3.68
N GLU A 156 11.78 -9.71 -3.76
CA GLU A 156 13.15 -10.24 -3.77
C GLU A 156 13.94 -9.71 -4.98
N GLY A 157 13.30 -9.66 -6.15
CA GLY A 157 13.93 -9.11 -7.35
C GLY A 157 14.29 -7.64 -7.20
N ALA A 158 13.37 -6.83 -6.64
CA ALA A 158 13.61 -5.41 -6.43
C ALA A 158 14.71 -5.15 -5.40
N LEU A 159 14.75 -5.96 -4.32
CA LEU A 159 15.79 -5.85 -3.28
C LEU A 159 17.17 -6.25 -3.83
N SER A 160 17.25 -7.25 -4.69
CA SER A 160 18.49 -7.67 -5.32
C SER A 160 19.11 -6.57 -6.18
N VAL A 161 18.27 -5.84 -6.93
CA VAL A 161 18.72 -4.72 -7.77
C VAL A 161 19.11 -3.52 -6.92
N ALA A 162 18.39 -3.27 -5.80
CA ALA A 162 18.65 -2.14 -4.91
C ALA A 162 19.91 -2.33 -4.06
N ALA A 163 20.32 -3.57 -3.84
CA ALA A 163 21.53 -3.86 -3.10
C ALA A 163 22.79 -3.61 -4.00
#